data_991f786ed8d855d9cd2a1e6b249b5c36
#
_entry.id   991f786ed8d855d9cd2a1e6b249b5c36
#
_cell.length_a   1.000
_cell.length_b   1.000
_cell.length_c   1.000
_cell.angle_alpha   90.00
_cell.angle_beta   90.00
_cell.angle_gamma   90.00
#
_symmetry.space_group_name_H-M   'P 1'
#
loop_
_entity.id
_entity.type
_entity.pdbx_description
1 polymer ?
#
loop_
_entity_poly.entity_id
_entity_poly.type
_entity_poly.pdbx_seq_one_letter_code
_entity_poly.pdbx_strand_id
1 'polypeptide(L)'
;RDRSPSRGLGDVYKRQERLKVSRGDVLFTRTSETAEDIGWSSVMLDDMDDCVFNGFTIRATPKTKELLPEYCAYCFSTTNFRQYVTKHCAFTTRASLTGNTIAQYRMIIPPLDVQNRIVEVLDNFEKICSDLNIGLPAEIEARQKQYEYYRDKLLTFAETGNTILSRAEQSRAEQSRAEQSTD
;
A
#
# COMPACT_ATOMS: atom_id res chain seq x y z
N ARG A 1 -49.57 -5.75 -11.59
CA ARG A 1 -48.51 -6.13 -10.64
C ARG A 1 -47.41 -6.80 -11.48
N ASP A 2 -46.45 -6.03 -11.93
CA ASP A 2 -45.26 -6.53 -12.65
C ASP A 2 -44.37 -7.32 -11.68
N ARG A 3 -44.32 -8.61 -11.88
CA ARG A 3 -43.31 -9.46 -11.27
C ARG A 3 -42.05 -9.33 -12.12
N SER A 4 -41.05 -8.61 -11.64
CA SER A 4 -39.73 -8.65 -12.21
C SER A 4 -39.30 -10.11 -12.38
N PRO A 5 -38.82 -10.51 -13.57
CA PRO A 5 -38.35 -11.88 -13.78
C PRO A 5 -37.21 -12.18 -12.81
N SER A 6 -37.27 -13.31 -12.14
CA SER A 6 -36.20 -13.82 -11.30
C SER A 6 -34.92 -13.82 -12.11
N ARG A 7 -33.91 -13.09 -11.65
CA ARG A 7 -32.57 -13.10 -12.27
C ARG A 7 -32.07 -14.53 -12.30
N GLY A 8 -31.89 -15.07 -13.50
CA GLY A 8 -31.46 -16.44 -13.68
C GLY A 8 -30.05 -16.69 -13.11
N LEU A 9 -29.74 -17.93 -12.78
CA LEU A 9 -28.42 -18.39 -12.30
C LEU A 9 -27.25 -17.81 -13.11
N GLY A 10 -27.41 -17.65 -14.43
CA GLY A 10 -26.41 -17.05 -15.30
C GLY A 10 -26.05 -15.59 -14.98
N ASP A 11 -26.99 -14.80 -14.47
CA ASP A 11 -26.72 -13.42 -14.02
C ASP A 11 -25.97 -13.38 -12.69
N VAL A 12 -26.16 -14.37 -11.83
CA VAL A 12 -25.44 -14.53 -10.58
C VAL A 12 -23.97 -14.86 -10.86
N TYR A 13 -23.68 -15.81 -11.77
CA TYR A 13 -22.33 -16.17 -12.17
C TYR A 13 -21.59 -15.00 -12.84
N LYS A 14 -22.23 -14.29 -13.77
CA LYS A 14 -21.65 -13.09 -14.40
C LYS A 14 -21.34 -11.98 -13.39
N ARG A 15 -22.14 -11.86 -12.34
CA ARG A 15 -21.91 -10.91 -11.26
C ARG A 15 -20.73 -11.33 -10.40
N GLN A 16 -20.60 -12.63 -10.11
CA GLN A 16 -19.47 -13.18 -9.35
C GLN A 16 -18.14 -12.98 -10.09
N GLU A 17 -18.09 -13.20 -11.40
CA GLU A 17 -16.89 -12.96 -12.20
C GLU A 17 -16.40 -11.51 -12.13
N ARG A 18 -17.32 -10.54 -12.09
CA ARG A 18 -16.97 -9.11 -11.92
C ARG A 18 -16.41 -8.78 -10.55
N LEU A 19 -16.65 -9.62 -9.56
CA LEU A 19 -16.22 -9.44 -8.19
C LEU A 19 -14.95 -10.26 -7.86
N LYS A 20 -14.43 -11.03 -8.80
CA LYS A 20 -13.17 -11.76 -8.61
C LYS A 20 -12.02 -10.80 -8.39
N VAL A 21 -11.12 -11.20 -7.52
CA VAL A 21 -9.88 -10.50 -7.20
C VAL A 21 -8.72 -11.28 -7.80
N SER A 22 -7.79 -10.58 -8.41
CA SER A 22 -6.60 -11.15 -9.03
C SER A 22 -5.34 -10.57 -8.38
N ARG A 23 -4.20 -11.24 -8.55
CA ARG A 23 -2.90 -10.72 -8.10
C ARG A 23 -2.68 -9.28 -8.60
N GLY A 24 -2.26 -8.41 -7.71
CA GLY A 24 -2.04 -6.99 -7.97
C GLY A 24 -3.26 -6.09 -7.79
N ASP A 25 -4.46 -6.65 -7.59
CA ASP A 25 -5.62 -5.86 -7.22
C ASP A 25 -5.45 -5.26 -5.83
N VAL A 26 -5.82 -3.99 -5.70
CA VAL A 26 -5.84 -3.26 -4.43
C VAL A 26 -7.27 -3.09 -3.98
N LEU A 27 -7.54 -3.51 -2.76
CA LEU A 27 -8.85 -3.43 -2.13
C LEU A 27 -8.82 -2.34 -1.05
N PHE A 28 -9.81 -1.44 -1.06
CA PHE A 28 -9.94 -0.36 -0.08
C PHE A 28 -11.26 -0.46 0.67
N THR A 29 -11.25 -0.20 1.97
CA THR A 29 -12.49 -0.06 2.76
C THR A 29 -13.29 1.13 2.24
N ARG A 30 -14.50 0.86 1.75
CA ARG A 30 -15.39 1.86 1.13
C ARG A 30 -16.18 2.66 2.14
N THR A 31 -16.59 2.02 3.24
CA THR A 31 -17.43 2.65 4.28
C THR A 31 -16.93 2.24 5.65
N SER A 32 -16.90 3.18 6.58
CA SER A 32 -16.53 2.94 7.98
C SER A 32 -17.37 3.78 8.92
N GLU A 33 -17.41 3.42 10.19
CA GLU A 33 -18.06 4.23 11.23
C GLU A 33 -17.22 5.44 11.60
N THR A 34 -15.89 5.35 11.45
CA THR A 34 -14.94 6.43 11.73
C THR A 34 -14.22 6.87 10.47
N ALA A 35 -13.72 8.10 10.46
CA ALA A 35 -12.90 8.62 9.37
C ALA A 35 -11.49 8.04 9.40
N GLU A 36 -11.03 7.59 10.55
CA GLU A 36 -9.71 6.96 10.73
C GLU A 36 -9.64 5.57 10.09
N ASP A 37 -10.76 4.84 10.05
CA ASP A 37 -10.79 3.48 9.53
C ASP A 37 -11.16 3.38 8.04
N ILE A 38 -11.54 4.51 7.42
CA ILE A 38 -11.89 4.51 5.99
C ILE A 38 -10.64 4.33 5.11
N GLY A 39 -10.80 3.63 3.99
CA GLY A 39 -9.77 3.48 2.97
C GLY A 39 -8.54 2.66 3.42
N TRP A 40 -8.65 1.85 4.48
CA TRP A 40 -7.65 0.81 4.72
C TRP A 40 -7.51 -0.05 3.49
N SER A 41 -6.28 -0.33 3.11
CA SER A 41 -5.95 -1.03 1.87
C SER A 41 -5.36 -2.41 2.15
N SER A 42 -5.65 -3.32 1.24
CA SER A 42 -5.02 -4.63 1.16
C SER A 42 -4.72 -4.92 -0.30
N VAL A 43 -3.57 -5.52 -0.58
CA VAL A 43 -3.16 -5.89 -1.94
C VAL A 43 -3.16 -7.39 -2.07
N MET A 44 -3.73 -7.89 -3.16
CA MET A 44 -3.70 -9.32 -3.47
C MET A 44 -2.31 -9.68 -4.00
N LEU A 45 -1.56 -10.44 -3.22
CA LEU A 45 -0.20 -10.87 -3.58
C LEU A 45 -0.15 -12.26 -4.23
N ASP A 46 -1.21 -13.05 -4.06
CA ASP A 46 -1.33 -14.40 -4.62
C ASP A 46 -2.51 -14.50 -5.58
N ASP A 47 -2.46 -15.45 -6.50
CA ASP A 47 -3.61 -15.81 -7.32
C ASP A 47 -4.46 -16.84 -6.56
N MET A 48 -5.70 -16.46 -6.25
CA MET A 48 -6.70 -17.31 -5.59
C MET A 48 -7.91 -17.47 -6.50
N ASP A 49 -8.27 -18.70 -6.86
CA ASP A 49 -9.30 -18.98 -7.85
C ASP A 49 -10.70 -18.48 -7.46
N ASP A 50 -11.04 -18.48 -6.18
CA ASP A 50 -12.39 -18.18 -5.68
C ASP A 50 -12.47 -16.94 -4.78
N CYS A 51 -11.49 -16.03 -4.85
CA CYS A 51 -11.51 -14.81 -4.08
C CYS A 51 -12.41 -13.75 -4.72
N VAL A 52 -13.40 -13.26 -3.96
CA VAL A 52 -14.32 -12.20 -4.36
C VAL A 52 -14.42 -11.11 -3.31
N PHE A 53 -14.65 -9.86 -3.74
CA PHE A 53 -14.89 -8.75 -2.83
C PHE A 53 -16.37 -8.37 -2.76
N ASN A 54 -16.76 -7.67 -1.71
CA ASN A 54 -18.14 -7.27 -1.46
C ASN A 54 -18.39 -5.78 -1.74
N GLY A 55 -19.65 -5.34 -1.58
CA GLY A 55 -20.07 -3.94 -1.85
C GLY A 55 -19.50 -2.89 -0.88
N PHE A 56 -18.88 -3.29 0.23
CA PHE A 56 -18.21 -2.41 1.19
C PHE A 56 -16.73 -2.17 0.85
N THR A 57 -16.28 -2.69 -0.28
CA THR A 57 -14.91 -2.62 -0.74
C THR A 57 -14.86 -1.93 -2.11
N ILE A 58 -13.83 -1.12 -2.34
CA ILE A 58 -13.47 -0.58 -3.66
C ILE A 58 -12.28 -1.40 -4.15
N ARG A 59 -12.38 -1.95 -5.36
CA ARG A 59 -11.26 -2.59 -6.03
C ARG A 59 -10.62 -1.62 -7.03
N ALA A 60 -9.31 -1.48 -6.97
CA ALA A 60 -8.50 -0.82 -7.99
C ALA A 60 -7.55 -1.83 -8.62
N THR A 61 -7.62 -1.97 -9.93
CA THR A 61 -6.72 -2.85 -10.70
C THR A 61 -5.69 -1.98 -11.42
N PRO A 62 -4.39 -2.09 -11.12
CA PRO A 62 -3.34 -1.40 -11.85
C PRO A 62 -3.37 -1.77 -13.33
N LYS A 63 -3.28 -0.77 -14.21
CA LYS A 63 -3.28 -0.99 -15.66
C LYS A 63 -1.87 -1.10 -16.24
N THR A 64 -0.86 -0.88 -15.45
CA THR A 64 0.55 -0.94 -15.85
C THR A 64 1.25 -2.15 -15.25
N LYS A 65 2.22 -2.69 -15.99
CA LYS A 65 3.13 -3.73 -15.48
C LYS A 65 4.37 -3.15 -14.77
N GLU A 66 4.46 -1.84 -14.72
CA GLU A 66 5.59 -1.12 -14.10
C GLU A 66 5.38 -0.88 -12.60
N LEU A 67 4.33 -1.44 -12.03
CA LEU A 67 3.98 -1.29 -10.62
C LEU A 67 3.94 -2.67 -9.95
N LEU A 68 4.85 -2.89 -9.00
CA LEU A 68 4.88 -4.11 -8.19
C LEU A 68 3.74 -4.10 -7.17
N PRO A 69 2.99 -5.21 -7.02
CA PRO A 69 1.96 -5.34 -6.00
C PRO A 69 2.47 -5.08 -4.59
N GLU A 70 3.63 -5.62 -4.23
CA GLU A 70 4.29 -5.46 -2.94
C GLU A 70 4.63 -3.98 -2.66
N TYR A 71 5.17 -3.26 -3.66
CA TYR A 71 5.43 -1.83 -3.55
C TYR A 71 4.13 -1.03 -3.36
N CYS A 72 3.07 -1.42 -4.06
CA CYS A 72 1.74 -0.83 -3.95
C CYS A 72 1.18 -0.95 -2.54
N ALA A 73 1.36 -2.12 -1.89
CA ALA A 73 0.94 -2.35 -0.51
C ALA A 73 1.57 -1.34 0.46
N TYR A 74 2.87 -1.11 0.34
CA TYR A 74 3.57 -0.12 1.15
C TYR A 74 3.11 1.31 0.86
N CYS A 75 2.92 1.69 -0.40
CA CYS A 75 2.47 3.04 -0.77
C CYS A 75 1.12 3.41 -0.16
N PHE A 76 0.16 2.49 -0.16
CA PHE A 76 -1.17 2.73 0.41
C PHE A 76 -1.24 2.55 1.93
N SER A 77 -0.15 2.14 2.58
CA SER A 77 -0.02 2.12 4.04
C SER A 77 0.62 3.38 4.62
N THR A 78 1.13 4.29 3.76
CA THR A 78 1.82 5.52 4.21
C THR A 78 0.91 6.49 4.95
N THR A 79 1.52 7.29 5.85
CA THR A 79 0.84 8.39 6.55
C THR A 79 0.23 9.39 5.56
N ASN A 80 0.93 9.70 4.47
CA ASN A 80 0.44 10.61 3.42
C ASN A 80 -0.85 10.10 2.78
N PHE A 81 -0.91 8.81 2.42
CA PHE A 81 -2.13 8.23 1.87
C PHE A 81 -3.26 8.22 2.90
N ARG A 82 -2.97 7.84 4.15
CA ARG A 82 -3.96 7.85 5.24
C ARG A 82 -4.56 9.23 5.45
N GLN A 83 -3.72 10.26 5.55
CA GLN A 83 -4.16 11.66 5.67
C GLN A 83 -4.98 12.11 4.45
N TYR A 84 -4.56 11.73 3.24
CA TYR A 84 -5.30 12.04 2.03
C TYR A 84 -6.71 11.45 2.07
N VAL A 85 -6.86 10.18 2.40
CA VAL A 85 -8.14 9.48 2.44
C VAL A 85 -9.05 10.08 3.51
N THR A 86 -8.55 10.29 4.72
CA THR A 86 -9.29 10.89 5.83
C THR A 86 -9.79 12.30 5.48
N LYS A 87 -8.94 13.09 4.80
CA LYS A 87 -9.31 14.46 4.38
C LYS A 87 -10.36 14.50 3.28
N HIS A 88 -10.39 13.50 2.38
CA HIS A 88 -11.25 13.52 1.19
C HIS A 88 -12.41 12.53 1.26
N CYS A 89 -12.60 11.83 2.38
CA CYS A 89 -13.80 11.03 2.57
C CYS A 89 -15.01 11.94 2.84
N ALA A 90 -16.18 11.49 2.39
CA ALA A 90 -17.42 12.12 2.79
C ALA A 90 -17.88 11.53 4.13
N PHE A 91 -18.16 12.38 5.10
CA PHE A 91 -18.62 11.96 6.42
C PHE A 91 -20.01 12.59 6.70
N THR A 92 -21.00 11.72 6.84
CA THR A 92 -22.34 12.11 7.30
C THR A 92 -22.67 11.32 8.58
N THR A 93 -23.38 10.22 8.46
CA THR A 93 -23.57 9.25 9.55
C THR A 93 -22.43 8.23 9.60
N ARG A 94 -21.79 7.99 8.46
CA ARG A 94 -20.63 7.11 8.28
C ARG A 94 -19.66 7.75 7.31
N ALA A 95 -18.38 7.44 7.47
CA ALA A 95 -17.37 7.78 6.50
C ALA A 95 -17.58 6.97 5.22
N SER A 96 -17.49 7.61 4.08
CA SER A 96 -17.61 6.95 2.78
C SER A 96 -16.56 7.45 1.80
N LEU A 97 -16.02 6.51 1.01
CA LEU A 97 -14.98 6.75 0.01
C LEU A 97 -15.49 6.35 -1.37
N THR A 98 -15.10 7.11 -2.38
CA THR A 98 -15.44 6.81 -3.77
C THR A 98 -14.22 6.39 -4.57
N GLY A 99 -14.43 5.62 -5.64
CA GLY A 99 -13.36 5.25 -6.55
C GLY A 99 -12.69 6.47 -7.19
N ASN A 100 -13.44 7.55 -7.45
CA ASN A 100 -12.89 8.80 -7.99
C ASN A 100 -11.92 9.47 -7.01
N THR A 101 -12.21 9.43 -5.71
CA THR A 101 -11.31 9.97 -4.70
C THR A 101 -9.97 9.22 -4.71
N ILE A 102 -10.01 7.88 -4.77
CA ILE A 102 -8.79 7.07 -4.87
C ILE A 102 -8.04 7.34 -6.18
N ALA A 103 -8.76 7.45 -7.30
CA ALA A 103 -8.15 7.69 -8.61
C ALA A 103 -7.44 9.05 -8.74
N GLN A 104 -7.75 10.01 -7.88
CA GLN A 104 -7.10 11.32 -7.83
C GLN A 104 -5.83 11.32 -6.96
N TYR A 105 -5.61 10.30 -6.15
CA TYR A 105 -4.38 10.19 -5.38
C TYR A 105 -3.18 9.99 -6.30
N ARG A 106 -2.15 10.79 -6.09
CA ARG A 106 -0.89 10.69 -6.85
C ARG A 106 0.15 9.98 -6.01
N MET A 107 0.69 8.91 -6.56
CA MET A 107 1.81 8.18 -5.98
C MET A 107 3.01 8.22 -6.95
N ILE A 108 4.18 8.09 -6.39
CA ILE A 108 5.43 8.01 -7.15
C ILE A 108 5.63 6.57 -7.57
N ILE A 109 5.96 6.36 -8.84
CA ILE A 109 6.25 5.05 -9.42
C ILE A 109 7.69 5.08 -9.97
N PRO A 110 8.70 4.70 -9.16
CA PRO A 110 10.07 4.60 -9.63
C PRO A 110 10.24 3.38 -10.55
N PRO A 111 11.38 3.23 -11.24
CA PRO A 111 11.71 2.03 -11.99
C PRO A 111 11.61 0.76 -11.14
N LEU A 112 11.34 -0.40 -11.76
CA LEU A 112 11.08 -1.66 -11.07
C LEU A 112 12.23 -2.13 -10.17
N ASP A 113 13.47 -1.88 -10.56
CA ASP A 113 14.66 -2.20 -9.76
C ASP A 113 14.68 -1.41 -8.44
N VAL A 114 14.31 -0.14 -8.48
CA VAL A 114 14.18 0.70 -7.29
C VAL A 114 13.00 0.26 -6.42
N GLN A 115 11.85 -0.09 -7.03
CA GLN A 115 10.71 -0.63 -6.29
C GLN A 115 11.10 -1.91 -5.53
N ASN A 116 11.78 -2.86 -6.20
CA ASN A 116 12.26 -4.09 -5.58
C ASN A 116 13.17 -3.80 -4.38
N ARG A 117 14.15 -2.91 -4.53
CA ARG A 117 15.04 -2.55 -3.42
C ARG A 117 14.30 -1.95 -2.22
N ILE A 118 13.29 -1.10 -2.48
CA ILE A 118 12.47 -0.51 -1.42
C ILE A 118 11.68 -1.61 -0.70
N VAL A 119 11.06 -2.52 -1.43
CA VAL A 119 10.31 -3.66 -0.88
C VAL A 119 11.22 -4.53 -0.02
N GLU A 120 12.40 -4.94 -0.53
CA GLU A 120 13.36 -5.74 0.23
C GLU A 120 13.77 -5.09 1.56
N VAL A 121 14.02 -3.78 1.54
CA VAL A 121 14.38 -3.04 2.76
C VAL A 121 13.21 -3.01 3.74
N LEU A 122 11.99 -2.74 3.27
CA LEU A 122 10.80 -2.66 4.13
C LEU A 122 10.42 -4.03 4.69
N ASP A 123 10.49 -5.09 3.88
CA ASP A 123 10.24 -6.48 4.33
C ASP A 123 11.23 -6.90 5.41
N ASN A 124 12.52 -6.53 5.26
CA ASN A 124 13.53 -6.82 6.28
C ASN A 124 13.25 -6.06 7.59
N PHE A 125 12.83 -4.79 7.51
CA PHE A 125 12.43 -4.03 8.69
C PHE A 125 11.21 -4.65 9.38
N GLU A 126 10.20 -5.06 8.60
CA GLU A 126 9.00 -5.70 9.15
C GLU A 126 9.32 -7.02 9.84
N LYS A 127 10.20 -7.85 9.26
CA LYS A 127 10.70 -9.07 9.91
C LYS A 127 11.41 -8.77 11.22
N ILE A 128 12.33 -7.79 11.23
CA ILE A 128 13.05 -7.40 12.45
C ILE A 128 12.07 -6.91 13.51
N CYS A 129 11.05 -6.14 13.14
CA CYS A 129 10.03 -5.66 14.09
C CYS A 129 9.14 -6.80 14.61
N SER A 130 8.80 -7.78 13.78
CA SER A 130 7.97 -8.92 14.19
C SER A 130 8.74 -9.94 15.06
N ASP A 131 10.01 -10.18 14.76
CA ASP A 131 10.87 -11.08 15.58
C ASP A 131 11.16 -10.52 16.97
N LEU A 132 11.04 -9.20 17.14
CA LEU A 132 11.29 -8.51 18.41
C LEU A 132 10.06 -8.38 19.31
N ASN A 133 8.95 -9.04 19.01
CA ASN A 133 7.77 -9.10 19.88
C ASN A 133 8.03 -9.71 21.28
N ILE A 134 9.29 -10.02 21.61
CA ILE A 134 9.76 -10.52 22.93
C ILE A 134 10.33 -9.35 23.78
N GLY A 135 10.39 -8.12 23.24
CA GLY A 135 10.97 -6.95 23.93
C GLY A 135 10.01 -6.24 24.87
N LEU A 136 10.55 -5.27 25.62
CA LEU A 136 9.75 -4.39 26.47
C LEU A 136 8.77 -3.55 25.61
N PRO A 137 7.52 -3.32 26.06
CA PRO A 137 6.51 -2.59 25.29
C PRO A 137 6.97 -1.23 24.77
N ALA A 138 7.76 -0.50 25.53
CA ALA A 138 8.32 0.81 25.12
C ALA A 138 9.33 0.70 23.97
N GLU A 139 10.08 -0.40 23.90
CA GLU A 139 11.02 -0.64 22.79
C GLU A 139 10.29 -1.01 21.51
N ILE A 140 9.23 -1.81 21.63
CA ILE A 140 8.36 -2.16 20.48
C ILE A 140 7.74 -0.90 19.89
N GLU A 141 7.19 -0.01 20.73
CA GLU A 141 6.60 1.26 20.27
C GLU A 141 7.64 2.18 19.61
N ALA A 142 8.84 2.27 20.17
CA ALA A 142 9.92 3.08 19.60
C ALA A 142 10.35 2.56 18.23
N ARG A 143 10.47 1.25 18.05
CA ARG A 143 10.82 0.61 16.77
C ARG A 143 9.71 0.77 15.73
N GLN A 144 8.45 0.67 16.15
CA GLN A 144 7.30 0.90 15.27
C GLN A 144 7.31 2.34 14.72
N LYS A 145 7.53 3.35 15.57
CA LYS A 145 7.67 4.74 15.14
C LYS A 145 8.86 4.95 14.21
N GLN A 146 9.97 4.27 14.46
CA GLN A 146 11.16 4.32 13.62
C GLN A 146 10.87 3.69 12.24
N TYR A 147 10.19 2.54 12.19
CA TYR A 147 9.77 1.91 10.95
C TYR A 147 8.86 2.82 10.11
N GLU A 148 7.82 3.39 10.70
CA GLU A 148 6.89 4.30 10.02
C GLU A 148 7.62 5.52 9.43
N TYR A 149 8.54 6.10 10.20
CA TYR A 149 9.36 7.22 9.74
C TYR A 149 10.21 6.86 8.50
N TYR A 150 10.94 5.74 8.55
CA TYR A 150 11.79 5.34 7.43
C TYR A 150 10.99 4.87 6.22
N ARG A 151 9.88 4.17 6.42
CA ARG A 151 8.95 3.81 5.35
C ARG A 151 8.48 5.05 4.60
N ASP A 152 7.96 6.02 5.32
CA ASP A 152 7.44 7.25 4.72
C ASP A 152 8.56 8.04 4.02
N LYS A 153 9.75 8.09 4.59
CA LYS A 153 10.93 8.71 3.96
C LYS A 153 11.34 8.02 2.66
N LEU A 154 11.36 6.69 2.63
CA LEU A 154 11.72 5.93 1.43
C LEU A 154 10.70 6.12 0.31
N LEU A 155 9.41 6.22 0.66
CA LEU A 155 8.33 6.33 -0.32
C LEU A 155 8.05 7.77 -0.79
N THR A 156 8.57 8.78 -0.09
CA THR A 156 8.44 10.19 -0.47
C THR A 156 9.74 10.80 -1.02
N PHE A 157 10.72 9.98 -1.37
CA PHE A 157 12.06 10.43 -1.79
C PHE A 157 12.06 11.35 -3.02
N ALA A 158 11.10 11.26 -3.93
CA ALA A 158 11.05 12.09 -5.13
C ALA A 158 10.72 13.57 -4.83
N GLU A 159 10.15 13.88 -3.66
CA GLU A 159 9.83 15.26 -3.27
C GLU A 159 11.09 16.02 -2.78
N THR A 160 12.09 15.30 -2.26
CA THR A 160 13.25 15.91 -1.60
C THR A 160 14.54 15.85 -2.41
N GLY A 161 14.59 15.10 -3.52
CA GLY A 161 15.80 14.91 -4.37
C GLY A 161 16.99 14.28 -3.64
N ASN A 162 16.86 13.95 -2.37
CA ASN A 162 17.90 13.47 -1.48
C ASN A 162 17.45 12.19 -0.79
N THR A 163 17.48 11.08 -1.48
CA THR A 163 17.08 9.78 -0.95
C THR A 163 18.07 9.26 0.09
N ILE A 164 17.55 8.56 1.10
CA ILE A 164 18.40 7.80 2.04
C ILE A 164 19.28 6.81 1.28
N LEU A 165 18.77 6.25 0.17
CA LEU A 165 19.51 5.33 -0.69
C LEU A 165 20.70 6.03 -1.39
N SER A 166 20.50 7.23 -1.97
CA SER A 166 21.58 8.00 -2.59
C SER A 166 22.64 8.43 -1.56
N ARG A 167 22.23 8.76 -0.33
CA ARG A 167 23.15 9.08 0.76
C ARG A 167 23.97 7.87 1.23
N ALA A 168 23.36 6.69 1.29
CA ALA A 168 24.03 5.45 1.64
C ALA A 168 25.02 5.03 0.53
N GLU A 169 24.70 5.25 -0.73
CA GLU A 169 25.60 5.02 -1.86
C GLU A 169 26.76 5.99 -1.88
N GLN A 170 26.54 7.27 -1.58
CA GLN A 170 27.60 8.27 -1.44
C GLN A 170 28.54 7.94 -0.29
N SER A 171 28.03 7.56 0.89
CA SER A 171 28.85 7.14 2.02
C SER A 171 29.70 5.91 1.72
N ARG A 172 29.16 4.93 1.00
CA ARG A 172 29.92 3.74 0.55
C ARG A 172 31.01 4.12 -0.46
N ALA A 173 30.71 5.02 -1.40
CA ALA A 173 31.68 5.50 -2.37
C ALA A 173 32.81 6.31 -1.71
N GLU A 174 32.49 7.10 -0.69
CA GLU A 174 33.48 7.85 0.10
C GLU A 174 34.38 6.91 0.92
N GLN A 175 33.79 5.89 1.57
CA GLN A 175 34.59 4.87 2.27
C GLN A 175 35.51 4.09 1.35
N SER A 176 35.02 3.66 0.19
CA SER A 176 35.86 2.97 -0.81
C SER A 176 37.00 3.84 -1.36
N ARG A 177 36.78 5.15 -1.48
CA ARG A 177 37.82 6.10 -1.90
C ARG A 177 38.87 6.35 -0.80
N ALA A 178 38.42 6.40 0.46
CA ALA A 178 39.31 6.55 1.60
C ALA A 178 40.24 5.33 1.78
N GLU A 179 39.68 4.14 1.58
CA GLU A 179 40.46 2.88 1.63
C GLU A 179 41.51 2.78 0.50
N GLN A 180 41.20 3.29 -0.70
CA GLN A 180 42.14 3.30 -1.85
C GLN A 180 43.19 4.41 -1.77
N SER A 181 43.09 5.39 -0.90
CA SER A 181 44.05 6.47 -0.72
C SER A 181 45.05 6.22 0.42
N THR A 182 44.97 5.06 1.08
CA THR A 182 45.81 4.71 2.26
C THR A 182 46.84 3.62 1.90
N ASP A 183 46.88 3.18 0.65
CA ASP A 183 47.92 2.33 0.03
C ASP A 183 48.83 3.21 -0.84
#